data_9e87554cea0a998a4c1442a489b540bf
#
_entry.id   9e87554cea0a998a4c1442a489b540bf
#
_cell.length_a   1.000
_cell.length_b   1.000
_cell.length_c   1.000
_cell.angle_alpha   90.00
_cell.angle_beta   90.00
_cell.angle_gamma   90.00
#
_symmetry.space_group_name_H-M   'P 1'
#
loop_
_entity.id
_entity.type
_entity.pdbx_description
1 polymer ?
#
loop_
_entity_poly.entity_id
_entity_poly.type
_entity_poly.pdbx_seq_one_letter_code
_entity_poly.pdbx_strand_id
1 'polypeptide(L)'
;MTPFRVVVVALAGALSALSLVGVATSRADAFAQLDRVPVVASPTCGGSVSAEAQLTPVQVGDRVENGVRVAISYDAGTYDGSCSLTVTADWVNLDTGASGSSDITAVSTIDGHYGFIGYANTTFPTGSGTIVVTLSSHPDAEMRITT
;
A
#
# COMPACT_ATOMS: atom_id res chain seq x y z
N MET A 1 0.58 -76.78 -40.23
CA MET A 1 0.30 -76.05 -38.94
C MET A 1 1.10 -74.80 -38.94
N THR A 2 0.46 -73.70 -39.22
CA THR A 2 1.03 -72.37 -39.30
C THR A 2 0.66 -71.55 -38.01
N PRO A 3 1.57 -71.04 -37.24
CA PRO A 3 1.22 -70.26 -36.07
C PRO A 3 0.90 -68.79 -36.47
N PHE A 4 -0.27 -68.38 -36.07
CA PHE A 4 -0.71 -67.01 -36.15
C PHE A 4 0.20 -66.10 -35.27
N ARG A 5 0.84 -65.08 -35.90
CA ARG A 5 1.48 -64.00 -35.20
C ARG A 5 0.48 -62.90 -34.92
N VAL A 6 0.18 -62.70 -33.64
CA VAL A 6 -0.59 -61.56 -33.17
C VAL A 6 0.33 -60.36 -33.12
N VAL A 7 0.04 -59.35 -33.95
CA VAL A 7 0.74 -58.04 -33.86
C VAL A 7 -0.05 -57.16 -32.91
N VAL A 8 0.52 -56.86 -31.74
CA VAL A 8 -0.03 -55.89 -30.81
C VAL A 8 0.46 -54.52 -31.25
N VAL A 9 -0.47 -53.71 -31.77
CA VAL A 9 -0.22 -52.27 -32.05
C VAL A 9 -0.44 -51.51 -30.76
N ALA A 10 0.62 -51.01 -30.16
CA ALA A 10 0.57 -50.09 -29.03
C ALA A 10 0.29 -48.68 -29.55
N LEU A 11 -0.95 -48.19 -29.33
CA LEU A 11 -1.27 -46.78 -29.52
C LEU A 11 -0.67 -45.97 -28.35
N ALA A 12 0.43 -45.23 -28.64
CA ALA A 12 0.93 -44.21 -27.76
C ALA A 12 0.04 -42.98 -27.84
N GLY A 13 -0.84 -42.83 -26.86
CA GLY A 13 -1.64 -41.60 -26.68
C GLY A 13 -0.76 -40.48 -26.13
N ALA A 14 -0.47 -39.49 -26.96
CA ALA A 14 0.16 -38.25 -26.50
C ALA A 14 -0.89 -37.42 -25.72
N LEU A 15 -0.77 -37.40 -24.39
CA LEU A 15 -1.47 -36.43 -23.56
C LEU A 15 -0.82 -35.05 -23.72
N SER A 16 -1.40 -34.20 -24.55
CA SER A 16 -1.05 -32.79 -24.59
C SER A 16 -1.60 -32.11 -23.33
N ALA A 17 -0.73 -31.87 -22.36
CA ALA A 17 -1.06 -31.03 -21.22
C ALA A 17 -1.22 -29.57 -21.71
N LEU A 18 -2.45 -29.10 -21.84
CA LEU A 18 -2.74 -27.68 -21.98
C LEU A 18 -2.38 -27.02 -20.64
N SER A 19 -1.21 -26.37 -20.60
CA SER A 19 -0.88 -25.44 -19.53
C SER A 19 -1.77 -24.21 -19.68
N LEU A 20 -2.82 -24.13 -18.87
CA LEU A 20 -3.57 -22.90 -18.66
C LEU A 20 -2.61 -21.91 -17.96
N VAL A 21 -1.95 -21.07 -18.74
CA VAL A 21 -1.27 -19.89 -18.22
C VAL A 21 -2.39 -18.97 -17.73
N GLY A 22 -2.64 -19.01 -16.42
CA GLY A 22 -3.53 -18.06 -15.78
C GLY A 22 -2.95 -16.67 -15.97
N VAL A 23 -3.58 -15.86 -16.82
CA VAL A 23 -3.31 -14.42 -16.89
C VAL A 23 -3.78 -13.85 -15.56
N ALA A 24 -2.83 -13.57 -14.66
CA ALA A 24 -3.12 -12.80 -13.46
C ALA A 24 -3.55 -11.41 -13.92
N THR A 25 -4.85 -11.14 -13.93
CA THR A 25 -5.36 -9.79 -14.07
C THR A 25 -4.93 -9.04 -12.82
N SER A 26 -3.94 -8.15 -12.95
CA SER A 26 -3.58 -7.23 -11.89
C SER A 26 -4.79 -6.35 -11.62
N ARG A 27 -5.43 -6.56 -10.48
CA ARG A 27 -6.51 -5.71 -10.02
C ARG A 27 -5.89 -4.37 -9.67
N ALA A 28 -6.43 -3.27 -10.20
CA ALA A 28 -6.05 -1.95 -9.79
C ALA A 28 -6.45 -1.76 -8.31
N ASP A 29 -5.49 -1.60 -7.44
CA ASP A 29 -5.72 -1.34 -6.02
C ASP A 29 -5.76 0.17 -5.82
N ALA A 30 -6.98 0.72 -5.76
CA ALA A 30 -7.20 2.15 -5.52
C ALA A 30 -7.01 2.56 -4.04
N PHE A 31 -6.80 1.59 -3.17
CA PHE A 31 -6.65 1.76 -1.72
C PHE A 31 -5.66 0.74 -1.16
N ALA A 32 -4.79 1.19 -0.27
CA ALA A 32 -3.88 0.36 0.52
C ALA A 32 -3.83 0.88 1.97
N GLN A 33 -3.52 0.00 2.91
CA GLN A 33 -3.51 0.30 4.33
C GLN A 33 -2.33 -0.38 5.01
N LEU A 34 -1.74 0.29 6.00
CA LEU A 34 -0.76 -0.27 6.92
C LEU A 34 -1.36 -0.39 8.32
N ASP A 35 -1.14 -1.54 8.93
CA ASP A 35 -1.59 -1.84 10.28
C ASP A 35 -0.99 -0.88 11.31
N ARG A 36 -1.63 -0.82 12.45
CA ARG A 36 -1.19 0.00 13.57
C ARG A 36 0.11 -0.55 14.16
N VAL A 37 1.12 0.31 14.26
CA VAL A 37 2.42 0.01 14.85
C VAL A 37 2.73 0.94 16.02
N PRO A 38 3.49 0.48 17.03
CA PRO A 38 3.94 1.34 18.11
C PRO A 38 4.95 2.38 17.59
N VAL A 39 4.86 3.60 18.12
CA VAL A 39 5.78 4.70 17.82
C VAL A 39 6.18 5.46 19.07
N VAL A 40 7.33 6.11 19.01
CA VAL A 40 7.80 7.06 20.01
C VAL A 40 7.97 8.41 19.33
N ALA A 41 7.02 9.31 19.52
CA ALA A 41 7.04 10.64 18.92
C ALA A 41 8.05 11.56 19.62
N SER A 42 8.22 11.39 20.93
CA SER A 42 9.22 12.06 21.77
C SER A 42 9.46 11.23 23.04
N PRO A 43 10.43 11.55 23.90
CA PRO A 43 10.67 10.82 25.16
C PRO A 43 9.46 10.71 26.08
N THR A 44 8.49 11.63 25.97
CA THR A 44 7.28 11.67 26.77
C THR A 44 6.01 11.35 25.99
N CYS A 45 6.10 11.16 24.68
CA CYS A 45 4.99 10.91 23.77
C CYS A 45 5.20 9.59 23.00
N GLY A 46 4.66 8.51 23.51
CA GLY A 46 4.57 7.24 22.81
C GLY A 46 3.27 7.12 22.02
N GLY A 47 2.81 5.90 21.84
CA GLY A 47 1.53 5.59 21.22
C GLY A 47 1.64 4.68 20.02
N SER A 48 0.71 4.82 19.08
CA SER A 48 0.66 3.99 17.88
C SER A 48 0.15 4.77 16.68
N VAL A 49 0.55 4.37 15.48
CA VAL A 49 0.15 4.99 14.23
C VAL A 49 -0.27 3.92 13.22
N SER A 50 -1.34 4.20 12.50
CA SER A 50 -1.74 3.47 11.29
C SER A 50 -1.74 4.43 10.10
N ALA A 51 -1.72 3.88 8.90
CA ALA A 51 -1.69 4.69 7.69
C ALA A 51 -2.55 4.09 6.58
N GLU A 52 -2.96 4.94 5.67
CA GLU A 52 -3.69 4.57 4.46
C GLU A 52 -3.23 5.39 3.27
N ALA A 53 -3.31 4.83 2.10
CA ALA A 53 -3.12 5.52 0.84
C ALA A 53 -4.30 5.22 -0.09
N GLN A 54 -4.78 6.24 -0.78
CA GLN A 54 -5.88 6.06 -1.74
C GLN A 54 -5.67 6.92 -2.97
N LEU A 55 -6.13 6.36 -4.09
CA LEU A 55 -6.21 7.09 -5.35
C LEU A 55 -7.15 8.30 -5.19
N THR A 56 -6.72 9.47 -5.64
CA THR A 56 -7.51 10.68 -5.59
C THR A 56 -7.20 11.57 -6.80
N PRO A 57 -8.18 12.28 -7.37
CA PRO A 57 -7.90 13.32 -8.35
C PRO A 57 -7.22 14.52 -7.69
N VAL A 58 -6.21 15.07 -8.35
CA VAL A 58 -5.45 16.24 -7.91
C VAL A 58 -5.47 17.31 -8.98
N GLN A 59 -5.75 18.54 -8.57
CA GLN A 59 -5.66 19.70 -9.46
C GLN A 59 -4.19 20.13 -9.60
N VAL A 60 -3.68 20.09 -10.84
CA VAL A 60 -2.33 20.56 -11.19
C VAL A 60 -2.47 21.63 -12.27
N GLY A 61 -2.38 22.90 -11.87
CA GLY A 61 -2.74 24.02 -12.76
C GLY A 61 -4.18 23.92 -13.22
N ASP A 62 -4.39 23.91 -14.54
CA ASP A 62 -5.74 23.82 -15.16
C ASP A 62 -6.17 22.37 -15.45
N ARG A 63 -5.40 21.38 -15.03
CA ARG A 63 -5.67 19.96 -15.29
C ARG A 63 -5.98 19.22 -14.01
N VAL A 64 -6.79 18.18 -14.14
CA VAL A 64 -6.99 17.17 -13.08
C VAL A 64 -6.18 15.94 -13.47
N GLU A 65 -5.30 15.52 -12.59
CA GLU A 65 -4.43 14.36 -12.75
C GLU A 65 -4.71 13.31 -11.68
N ASN A 66 -4.27 12.10 -11.90
CA ASN A 66 -4.27 11.09 -10.85
C ASN A 66 -3.23 11.43 -9.80
N GLY A 67 -3.60 11.23 -8.56
CA GLY A 67 -2.73 11.40 -7.43
C GLY A 67 -3.02 10.40 -6.34
N VAL A 68 -2.22 10.41 -5.30
CA VAL A 68 -2.39 9.56 -4.13
C VAL A 68 -2.47 10.44 -2.89
N ARG A 69 -3.54 10.27 -2.12
CA ARG A 69 -3.66 10.82 -0.79
C ARG A 69 -3.11 9.81 0.20
N VAL A 70 -2.17 10.25 1.04
CA VAL A 70 -1.60 9.47 2.14
C VAL A 70 -2.05 10.10 3.45
N ALA A 71 -2.62 9.29 4.32
CA ALA A 71 -3.12 9.73 5.62
C ALA A 71 -2.54 8.87 6.74
N ILE A 72 -2.37 9.47 7.91
CA ILE A 72 -1.97 8.79 9.15
C ILE A 72 -2.99 9.06 10.24
N SER A 73 -3.18 8.07 11.12
CA SER A 73 -3.98 8.17 12.34
C SER A 73 -3.07 7.85 13.52
N TYR A 74 -2.80 8.86 14.35
CA TYR A 74 -1.92 8.77 15.51
C TYR A 74 -2.71 8.80 16.81
N ASP A 75 -2.46 7.81 17.65
CA ASP A 75 -3.04 7.67 18.99
C ASP A 75 -1.90 7.70 20.02
N ALA A 76 -1.85 8.74 20.83
CA ALA A 76 -0.82 8.92 21.87
C ALA A 76 -0.99 7.96 23.07
N GLY A 77 -2.03 7.12 23.09
CA GLY A 77 -2.26 6.14 24.14
C GLY A 77 -2.78 6.78 25.44
N THR A 78 -2.00 6.66 26.51
CA THR A 78 -2.42 7.11 27.85
C THR A 78 -1.77 8.42 28.31
N TYR A 79 -1.02 9.09 27.41
CA TYR A 79 -0.41 10.36 27.73
C TYR A 79 -1.47 11.46 27.87
N ASP A 80 -1.49 12.16 29.02
CA ASP A 80 -2.38 13.28 29.24
C ASP A 80 -1.74 14.58 28.68
N GLY A 81 -2.43 15.22 27.77
CA GLY A 81 -1.96 16.38 27.03
C GLY A 81 -1.95 16.15 25.51
N SER A 82 -1.13 16.93 24.81
CA SER A 82 -1.01 16.86 23.36
C SER A 82 0.33 16.27 22.96
N CYS A 83 0.29 15.28 22.07
CA CYS A 83 1.47 14.69 21.45
C CYS A 83 1.41 14.88 19.92
N SER A 84 2.53 15.26 19.34
CA SER A 84 2.66 15.46 17.89
C SER A 84 3.59 14.41 17.30
N LEU A 85 3.13 13.72 16.26
CA LEU A 85 3.90 12.77 15.50
C LEU A 85 4.08 13.28 14.07
N THR A 86 5.33 13.37 13.61
CA THR A 86 5.65 13.66 12.21
C THR A 86 6.17 12.40 11.54
N VAL A 87 5.55 12.04 10.42
CA VAL A 87 5.92 10.91 9.57
C VAL A 87 6.28 11.43 8.20
N THR A 88 7.45 11.05 7.70
CA THR A 88 7.83 11.33 6.32
C THR A 88 7.21 10.29 5.41
N ALA A 89 6.50 10.73 4.38
CA ALA A 89 5.95 9.90 3.33
C ALA A 89 6.74 10.12 2.04
N ASP A 90 7.33 9.05 1.52
CA ASP A 90 8.03 9.01 0.25
C ASP A 90 7.18 8.23 -0.76
N TRP A 91 7.18 8.65 -2.01
CA TRP A 91 6.50 7.93 -3.07
C TRP A 91 7.34 7.85 -4.34
N VAL A 92 7.09 6.81 -5.12
CA VAL A 92 7.65 6.62 -6.45
C VAL A 92 6.60 6.02 -7.38
N ASN A 93 6.52 6.56 -8.59
CA ASN A 93 5.76 5.97 -9.70
C ASN A 93 6.70 5.05 -10.48
N LEU A 94 6.45 3.74 -10.41
CA LEU A 94 7.32 2.73 -11.03
C LEU A 94 7.28 2.77 -12.56
N ASP A 95 6.22 3.30 -13.15
CA ASP A 95 6.05 3.33 -14.61
C ASP A 95 6.73 4.55 -15.24
N THR A 96 6.79 5.67 -14.52
CA THR A 96 7.35 6.94 -15.02
C THR A 96 8.70 7.29 -14.39
N GLY A 97 9.02 6.73 -13.22
CA GLY A 97 10.19 7.09 -12.41
C GLY A 97 10.02 8.38 -11.62
N ALA A 98 8.87 9.06 -11.71
CA ALA A 98 8.59 10.23 -10.88
C ALA A 98 8.54 9.84 -9.40
N SER A 99 8.99 10.74 -8.54
CA SER A 99 9.03 10.53 -7.08
C SER A 99 8.89 11.84 -6.32
N GLY A 100 8.60 11.74 -5.05
CA GLY A 100 8.52 12.89 -4.15
C GLY A 100 8.46 12.48 -2.68
N SER A 101 8.48 13.48 -1.81
CA SER A 101 8.48 13.30 -0.37
C SER A 101 7.73 14.45 0.30
N SER A 102 7.06 14.16 1.41
CA SER A 102 6.45 15.19 2.28
C SER A 102 6.30 14.68 3.70
N ASP A 103 6.37 15.60 4.65
CA ASP A 103 6.08 15.30 6.05
C ASP A 103 4.59 15.45 6.33
N ILE A 104 4.06 14.52 7.13
CA ILE A 104 2.67 14.51 7.63
C ILE A 104 2.76 14.58 9.15
N THR A 105 2.17 15.63 9.74
CA THR A 105 2.16 15.82 11.19
C THR A 105 0.75 15.67 11.73
N ALA A 106 0.56 14.70 12.63
CA ALA A 106 -0.70 14.48 13.33
C ALA A 106 -0.53 14.80 14.82
N VAL A 107 -1.56 15.40 15.41
CA VAL A 107 -1.61 15.72 16.84
C VAL A 107 -2.70 14.90 17.50
N SER A 108 -2.32 14.08 18.47
CA SER A 108 -3.22 13.36 19.36
C SER A 108 -3.31 14.08 20.69
N THR A 109 -4.51 14.25 21.22
CA THR A 109 -4.76 14.94 22.50
C THR A 109 -5.56 14.04 23.42
N ILE A 110 -5.10 13.93 24.68
CA ILE A 110 -5.86 13.29 25.75
C ILE A 110 -6.16 14.36 26.80
N ASP A 111 -7.43 14.51 27.13
CA ASP A 111 -7.93 15.42 28.15
C ASP A 111 -8.71 14.63 29.20
N GLY A 112 -8.01 14.26 30.29
CA GLY A 112 -8.57 13.53 31.40
C GLY A 112 -9.15 12.17 30.99
N HIS A 113 -10.42 12.15 30.58
CA HIS A 113 -11.14 10.93 30.22
C HIS A 113 -11.35 10.72 28.72
N TYR A 114 -11.01 11.70 27.90
CA TYR A 114 -11.24 11.67 26.44
C TYR A 114 -9.92 11.70 25.69
N GLY A 115 -9.77 10.73 24.78
CA GLY A 115 -8.67 10.70 23.84
C GLY A 115 -9.14 11.08 22.42
N PHE A 116 -8.42 11.94 21.76
CA PHE A 116 -8.65 12.31 20.36
C PHE A 116 -7.48 11.81 19.52
N ILE A 117 -7.80 10.88 18.63
CA ILE A 117 -6.82 10.38 17.64
C ILE A 117 -6.51 11.52 16.68
N GLY A 118 -5.22 11.81 16.52
CA GLY A 118 -4.74 12.76 15.53
C GLY A 118 -4.85 12.16 14.12
N TYR A 119 -5.46 12.90 13.21
CA TYR A 119 -5.54 12.53 11.79
C TYR A 119 -4.89 13.64 10.97
N ALA A 120 -4.02 13.25 10.04
CA ALA A 120 -3.41 14.18 9.09
C ALA A 120 -3.16 13.48 7.77
N ASN A 121 -3.12 14.24 6.68
CA ASN A 121 -2.87 13.70 5.35
C ASN A 121 -2.10 14.67 4.46
N THR A 122 -1.53 14.14 3.41
CA THR A 122 -0.96 14.87 2.28
C THR A 122 -1.41 14.23 0.98
N THR A 123 -1.37 14.99 -0.11
CA THR A 123 -1.75 14.49 -1.44
C THR A 123 -0.63 14.77 -2.42
N PHE A 124 -0.25 13.74 -3.17
CA PHE A 124 0.81 13.80 -4.17
C PHE A 124 0.24 13.72 -5.58
N PRO A 125 0.65 14.59 -6.52
CA PRO A 125 0.32 14.49 -7.94
C PRO A 125 1.23 13.43 -8.60
N THR A 126 0.89 12.16 -8.44
CA THR A 126 1.76 11.03 -8.84
C THR A 126 1.64 10.67 -10.32
N GLY A 127 0.58 11.12 -10.99
CA GLY A 127 0.20 10.64 -12.32
C GLY A 127 -0.35 9.20 -12.27
N SER A 128 -0.68 8.67 -13.45
CA SER A 128 -1.14 7.29 -13.61
C SER A 128 0.02 6.30 -13.55
N GLY A 129 -0.26 5.08 -13.09
CA GLY A 129 0.69 3.97 -13.01
C GLY A 129 0.66 3.25 -11.67
N THR A 130 1.69 2.49 -11.39
CA THR A 130 1.90 1.81 -10.12
C THR A 130 2.70 2.70 -9.18
N ILE A 131 2.05 3.17 -8.13
CA ILE A 131 2.63 4.05 -7.12
C ILE A 131 2.99 3.23 -5.89
N VAL A 132 4.22 3.35 -5.42
CA VAL A 132 4.68 2.79 -4.14
C VAL A 132 4.88 3.94 -3.17
N VAL A 133 4.27 3.81 -2.00
CA VAL A 133 4.40 4.75 -0.87
C VAL A 133 5.06 4.04 0.30
N THR A 134 6.07 4.67 0.86
CA THR A 134 6.76 4.23 2.09
C THR A 134 6.68 5.30 3.16
N LEU A 135 6.62 4.89 4.41
CA LEU A 135 6.51 5.79 5.56
C LEU A 135 7.62 5.54 6.56
N SER A 136 8.17 6.61 7.11
CA SER A 136 9.20 6.53 8.16
C SER A 136 8.73 5.80 9.43
N SER A 137 7.43 5.75 9.68
CA SER A 137 6.81 5.00 10.78
C SER A 137 6.69 3.50 10.53
N HIS A 138 6.77 3.05 9.27
CA HIS A 138 6.61 1.66 8.85
C HIS A 138 7.78 1.26 7.91
N PRO A 139 9.03 1.21 8.41
CA PRO A 139 10.21 1.09 7.56
C PRO A 139 10.28 -0.22 6.76
N ASP A 140 9.58 -1.27 7.21
CA ASP A 140 9.59 -2.59 6.58
C ASP A 140 8.34 -2.87 5.73
N ALA A 141 7.50 -1.86 5.48
CA ALA A 141 6.25 -2.00 4.77
C ALA A 141 6.07 -0.92 3.69
N GLU A 142 5.29 -1.25 2.67
CA GLU A 142 4.94 -0.32 1.59
C GLU A 142 3.46 -0.43 1.25
N MET A 143 2.89 0.66 0.75
CA MET A 143 1.55 0.69 0.17
C MET A 143 1.67 0.80 -1.34
N ARG A 144 0.90 -0.01 -2.07
CA ARG A 144 0.84 0.02 -3.54
C ARG A 144 -0.52 0.45 -4.01
N ILE A 145 -0.54 1.48 -4.86
CA ILE A 145 -1.74 2.00 -5.51
C ILE A 145 -1.52 1.86 -7.03
N THR A 146 -2.48 1.27 -7.71
CA THR A 146 -2.44 1.11 -9.17
C THR A 146 -3.65 1.82 -9.80
N THR A 147 -3.40 2.63 -10.82
CA THR A 147 -4.41 3.42 -11.55
C THR A 147 -4.74 2.78 -12.89
#